data_44ea93bbd73cbf40f12efd25dff4a893
#
_entry.id   44ea93bbd73cbf40f12efd25dff4a893
#
_cell.length_a   1.000
_cell.length_b   1.000
_cell.length_c   1.000
_cell.angle_alpha   90.00
_cell.angle_beta   90.00
_cell.angle_gamma   90.00
#
_symmetry.space_group_name_H-M   'P 1'
#
loop_
_entity.id
_entity.type
_entity.pdbx_description
1 polymer ?
#
loop_
_entity_poly.entity_id
_entity_poly.type
_entity_poly.pdbx_seq_one_letter_code
_entity_poly.pdbx_strand_id
1 'polypeptide(L)'
;MKIRVGMGYDVHRLVPNRELWLGGVKIEHTLGLLGHSDADVLIHAICDALLGAAALRDIGYHFPDTAAQYKGIDSKILLKETTALLQRHGWTIGNIDATICAERPKINPHIPAMISCLAPLMNIDAEDVSIKATTTERLGFTGREEGISAYAVALIQKQG
;
A
#
# COMPACT_ATOMS: atom_id res chain seq x y z
N MET A 1 -19.42 -17.36 -10.07
CA MET A 1 -18.46 -16.50 -9.36
C MET A 1 -17.17 -16.38 -10.17
N LYS A 2 -16.63 -15.19 -10.32
CA LYS A 2 -15.36 -14.96 -10.97
C LYS A 2 -14.36 -14.43 -9.92
N ILE A 3 -13.20 -15.06 -9.84
CA ILE A 3 -12.14 -14.72 -8.87
C ILE A 3 -10.89 -14.32 -9.63
N ARG A 4 -10.21 -13.28 -9.18
CA ARG A 4 -8.92 -12.85 -9.73
C ARG A 4 -7.95 -12.50 -8.62
N VAL A 5 -6.67 -12.67 -8.91
CA VAL A 5 -5.56 -12.34 -8.02
C VAL A 5 -4.71 -11.28 -8.70
N GLY A 6 -4.21 -10.32 -7.94
CA GLY A 6 -3.26 -9.33 -8.39
C GLY A 6 -2.13 -9.17 -7.40
N MET A 7 -0.97 -8.74 -7.89
CA MET A 7 0.21 -8.46 -7.07
C MET A 7 0.67 -7.04 -7.31
N GLY A 8 1.04 -6.35 -6.23
CA GLY A 8 1.62 -5.02 -6.28
C GLY A 8 2.97 -5.00 -5.58
N TYR A 9 3.83 -4.13 -6.06
CA TYR A 9 5.13 -3.83 -5.48
C TYR A 9 5.37 -2.33 -5.55
N ASP A 10 5.91 -1.75 -4.47
CA ASP A 10 6.36 -0.37 -4.48
C ASP A 10 7.59 -0.19 -3.60
N VAL A 11 8.37 0.85 -3.87
CA VAL A 11 9.57 1.18 -3.14
C VAL A 11 9.76 2.70 -3.11
N HIS A 12 10.14 3.23 -1.95
CA HIS A 12 10.49 4.63 -1.79
C HIS A 12 11.77 4.77 -1.00
N ARG A 13 12.52 5.83 -1.31
CA ARG A 13 13.77 6.18 -0.64
C ARG A 13 13.49 6.78 0.73
N LEU A 14 14.29 6.40 1.74
CA LEU A 14 14.30 7.04 3.06
C LEU A 14 15.18 8.30 3.00
N VAL A 15 14.63 9.41 3.48
CA VAL A 15 15.32 10.71 3.50
C VAL A 15 15.03 11.44 4.82
N PRO A 16 15.92 12.33 5.27
CA PRO A 16 15.65 13.18 6.43
C PRO A 16 14.57 14.22 6.14
N ASN A 17 14.01 14.79 7.20
CA ASN A 17 13.04 15.91 7.14
C ASN A 17 11.71 15.57 6.43
N ARG A 18 11.34 14.29 6.46
CA ARG A 18 10.01 13.85 6.02
C ARG A 18 9.39 12.94 7.08
N GLU A 19 8.07 13.02 7.19
CA GLU A 19 7.29 12.10 8.02
C GLU A 19 7.27 10.71 7.38
N LEU A 20 7.25 9.68 8.21
CA LEU A 20 7.12 8.30 7.76
C LEU A 20 5.66 7.87 7.88
N TRP A 21 5.03 7.64 6.73
CA TRP A 21 3.67 7.11 6.64
C TRP A 21 3.71 5.71 6.05
N LEU A 22 3.13 4.75 6.78
CA LEU A 22 3.01 3.35 6.34
C LEU A 22 1.65 2.81 6.74
N GLY A 23 0.90 2.28 5.77
CA GLY A 23 -0.41 1.72 6.03
C GLY A 23 -1.41 2.73 6.58
N GLY A 24 -1.27 4.00 6.21
CA GLY A 24 -2.09 5.10 6.69
C GLY A 24 -1.77 5.56 8.10
N VAL A 25 -0.69 5.07 8.69
CA VAL A 25 -0.27 5.38 10.05
C VAL A 25 1.06 6.15 10.03
N LYS A 26 1.11 7.25 10.80
CA LYS A 26 2.35 7.98 10.99
C LYS A 26 3.21 7.26 12.03
N ILE A 27 4.43 6.93 11.65
CA ILE A 27 5.39 6.23 12.51
C ILE A 27 6.51 7.19 12.90
N GLU A 28 6.81 7.28 14.21
CA GLU A 28 7.94 8.05 14.69
C GLU A 28 9.25 7.42 14.24
N HIS A 29 10.01 8.17 13.46
CA HIS A 29 11.32 7.76 12.94
C HIS A 29 12.10 8.99 12.50
N THR A 30 13.43 8.88 12.44
CA THR A 30 14.31 9.96 12.02
C THR A 30 14.28 10.24 10.52
N LEU A 31 13.82 9.25 9.73
CA LEU A 31 13.71 9.35 8.27
C LEU A 31 12.26 9.10 7.85
N GLY A 32 11.86 9.67 6.73
CA GLY A 32 10.58 9.40 6.08
C GLY A 32 10.77 9.02 4.62
N LEU A 33 9.70 8.58 3.98
CA LEU A 33 9.75 8.15 2.59
C LEU A 33 9.55 9.33 1.64
N LEU A 34 10.36 9.37 0.58
CA LEU A 34 10.32 10.41 -0.44
C LEU A 34 9.43 9.98 -1.60
N GLY A 35 8.49 10.84 -1.96
CA GLY A 35 7.61 10.63 -3.10
C GLY A 35 6.76 11.86 -3.40
N HIS A 36 5.99 11.80 -4.49
CA HIS A 36 5.09 12.88 -4.90
C HIS A 36 3.91 13.05 -3.92
N SER A 37 3.38 11.93 -3.40
CA SER A 37 2.37 11.87 -2.35
C SER A 37 3.01 11.84 -0.96
N ASP A 38 2.33 11.30 0.04
CA ASP A 38 2.92 10.98 1.35
C ASP A 38 3.91 9.80 1.28
N ALA A 39 4.07 9.19 0.10
CA ALA A 39 4.96 8.05 -0.18
C ALA A 39 4.67 6.82 0.68
N ASP A 40 3.40 6.57 1.03
CA ASP A 40 2.97 5.36 1.74
C ASP A 40 3.15 4.14 0.83
N VAL A 41 4.29 3.49 0.95
CA VAL A 41 4.68 2.39 0.08
C VAL A 41 3.75 1.17 0.21
N LEU A 42 3.17 0.96 1.40
CA LEU A 42 2.23 -0.15 1.61
C LEU A 42 0.91 0.10 0.88
N ILE A 43 0.34 1.29 1.03
CA ILE A 43 -0.91 1.64 0.34
C ILE A 43 -0.72 1.59 -1.17
N HIS A 44 0.41 2.08 -1.68
CA HIS A 44 0.69 2.06 -3.12
C HIS A 44 0.77 0.63 -3.66
N ALA A 45 1.42 -0.28 -2.93
CA ALA A 45 1.48 -1.70 -3.32
C ALA A 45 0.10 -2.34 -3.32
N ILE A 46 -0.74 -2.03 -2.32
CA ILE A 46 -2.12 -2.54 -2.24
C ILE A 46 -2.95 -2.02 -3.42
N CYS A 47 -2.88 -0.73 -3.72
CA CYS A 47 -3.58 -0.15 -4.87
C CYS A 47 -3.20 -0.86 -6.17
N ASP A 48 -1.91 -1.07 -6.42
CA ASP A 48 -1.43 -1.75 -7.62
C ASP A 48 -1.89 -3.20 -7.68
N ALA A 49 -1.92 -3.91 -6.55
CA ALA A 49 -2.43 -5.27 -6.48
C ALA A 49 -3.92 -5.32 -6.87
N LEU A 50 -4.71 -4.39 -6.35
CA LEU A 50 -6.14 -4.29 -6.64
C LEU A 50 -6.42 -3.96 -8.11
N LEU A 51 -5.73 -2.95 -8.63
CA LEU A 51 -5.87 -2.53 -10.02
C LEU A 51 -5.42 -3.63 -10.98
N GLY A 52 -4.30 -4.28 -10.68
CA GLY A 52 -3.78 -5.40 -11.46
C GLY A 52 -4.76 -6.58 -11.50
N ALA A 53 -5.33 -6.95 -10.36
CA ALA A 53 -6.34 -8.02 -10.27
C ALA A 53 -7.54 -7.73 -11.18
N ALA A 54 -7.98 -6.47 -11.25
CA ALA A 54 -9.10 -6.03 -12.08
C ALA A 54 -8.72 -5.80 -13.55
N ALA A 55 -7.44 -5.97 -13.92
CA ALA A 55 -6.89 -5.65 -15.24
C ALA A 55 -7.08 -4.16 -15.62
N LEU A 56 -6.89 -3.29 -14.62
CA LEU A 56 -7.05 -1.83 -14.75
C LEU A 56 -5.69 -1.10 -14.70
N ARG A 57 -4.57 -1.80 -14.90
CA ARG A 57 -3.21 -1.25 -14.90
C ARG A 57 -2.75 -0.90 -13.49
N ASP A 58 -2.24 0.28 -13.24
CA ASP A 58 -1.57 0.68 -12.00
C ASP A 58 -1.96 2.09 -11.53
N ILE A 59 -1.45 2.49 -10.37
CA ILE A 59 -1.74 3.82 -9.80
C ILE A 59 -1.17 4.95 -10.66
N GLY A 60 -0.04 4.74 -11.29
CA GLY A 60 0.57 5.76 -12.17
C GLY A 60 -0.30 6.11 -13.37
N TYR A 61 -1.07 5.16 -13.86
CA TYR A 61 -2.04 5.39 -14.93
C TYR A 61 -3.26 6.19 -14.45
N HIS A 62 -3.82 5.84 -13.29
CA HIS A 62 -5.03 6.47 -12.77
C HIS A 62 -4.76 7.76 -11.99
N PHE A 63 -3.61 7.86 -11.33
CA PHE A 63 -3.23 8.98 -10.47
C PHE A 63 -1.80 9.42 -10.82
N PRO A 64 -1.58 10.01 -12.01
CA PRO A 64 -0.23 10.34 -12.46
C PRO A 64 0.44 11.35 -11.52
N ASP A 65 1.70 11.11 -11.18
CA ASP A 65 2.50 11.96 -10.30
C ASP A 65 2.82 13.33 -10.93
N THR A 66 2.61 13.46 -12.24
CA THR A 66 2.71 14.75 -12.96
C THR A 66 1.51 15.66 -12.73
N ALA A 67 0.39 15.13 -12.21
CA ALA A 67 -0.81 15.92 -11.95
C ALA A 67 -0.68 16.68 -10.63
N ALA A 68 -0.76 18.01 -10.66
CA ALA A 68 -0.59 18.86 -9.49
C ALA A 68 -1.59 18.54 -8.36
N GLN A 69 -2.79 18.06 -8.72
CA GLN A 69 -3.84 17.70 -7.75
C GLN A 69 -3.46 16.53 -6.82
N TYR A 70 -2.47 15.72 -7.20
CA TYR A 70 -2.01 14.58 -6.39
C TYR A 70 -0.73 14.87 -5.60
N LYS A 71 -0.18 16.07 -5.73
CA LYS A 71 1.02 16.47 -4.99
C LYS A 71 0.74 16.53 -3.49
N GLY A 72 1.50 15.77 -2.70
CA GLY A 72 1.33 15.69 -1.26
C GLY A 72 0.06 14.99 -0.81
N ILE A 73 -0.65 14.29 -1.70
CA ILE A 73 -1.92 13.65 -1.39
C ILE A 73 -1.76 12.57 -0.33
N ASP A 74 -2.73 12.47 0.55
CA ASP A 74 -2.88 11.36 1.49
C ASP A 74 -3.23 10.09 0.70
N SER A 75 -2.37 9.08 0.76
CA SER A 75 -2.55 7.83 0.02
C SER A 75 -3.81 7.05 0.43
N LYS A 76 -4.37 7.33 1.61
CA LYS A 76 -5.68 6.77 2.00
C LYS A 76 -6.77 7.16 1.00
N ILE A 77 -6.69 8.37 0.44
CA ILE A 77 -7.61 8.83 -0.61
C ILE A 77 -7.44 7.99 -1.88
N LEU A 78 -6.18 7.72 -2.27
CA LEU A 78 -5.89 6.87 -3.43
C LEU A 78 -6.48 5.46 -3.26
N LEU A 79 -6.36 4.87 -2.08
CA LEU A 79 -6.91 3.55 -1.79
C LEU A 79 -8.45 3.57 -1.85
N LYS A 80 -9.07 4.59 -1.27
CA LYS A 80 -10.53 4.74 -1.30
C LYS A 80 -11.05 4.88 -2.75
N GLU A 81 -10.37 5.70 -3.56
CA GLU A 81 -10.74 5.88 -4.97
C GLU A 81 -10.50 4.61 -5.79
N THR A 82 -9.41 3.87 -5.52
CA THR A 82 -9.14 2.58 -6.14
C THR A 82 -10.26 1.58 -5.82
N THR A 83 -10.66 1.50 -4.56
CA THR A 83 -11.79 0.64 -4.14
C THR A 83 -13.08 1.01 -4.87
N ALA A 84 -13.39 2.30 -4.97
CA ALA A 84 -14.56 2.79 -5.69
C ALA A 84 -14.50 2.44 -7.18
N LEU A 85 -13.32 2.52 -7.78
CA LEU A 85 -13.11 2.14 -9.18
C LEU A 85 -13.39 0.65 -9.41
N LEU A 86 -12.89 -0.23 -8.54
CA LEU A 86 -13.18 -1.65 -8.61
C LEU A 86 -14.67 -1.93 -8.50
N GLN A 87 -15.37 -1.27 -7.57
CA GLN A 87 -16.81 -1.42 -7.38
C GLN A 87 -17.60 -1.02 -8.63
N ARG A 88 -17.21 0.06 -9.31
CA ARG A 88 -17.83 0.48 -10.58
C ARG A 88 -17.66 -0.56 -11.69
N HIS A 89 -16.63 -1.39 -11.60
CA HIS A 89 -16.40 -2.51 -12.53
C HIS A 89 -17.02 -3.83 -12.04
N GLY A 90 -17.80 -3.78 -10.96
CA GLY A 90 -18.50 -4.94 -10.40
C GLY A 90 -17.63 -5.87 -9.55
N TRP A 91 -16.46 -5.41 -9.13
CA TRP A 91 -15.58 -6.18 -8.28
C TRP A 91 -15.75 -5.84 -6.81
N THR A 92 -15.64 -6.84 -5.96
CA THR A 92 -15.48 -6.70 -4.50
C THR A 92 -14.13 -7.29 -4.08
N ILE A 93 -13.57 -6.75 -3.02
CA ILE A 93 -12.29 -7.23 -2.47
C ILE A 93 -12.59 -8.41 -1.55
N GLY A 94 -11.89 -9.52 -1.75
CA GLY A 94 -11.98 -10.70 -0.89
C GLY A 94 -11.03 -10.61 0.28
N ASN A 95 -9.72 -10.46 -0.01
CA ASN A 95 -8.71 -10.27 1.04
C ASN A 95 -7.45 -9.62 0.49
N ILE A 96 -6.63 -9.13 1.40
CA ILE A 96 -5.30 -8.58 1.13
C ILE A 96 -4.28 -9.32 1.99
N ASP A 97 -3.16 -9.69 1.40
CA ASP A 97 -1.96 -10.12 2.11
C ASP A 97 -0.78 -9.26 1.65
N ALA A 98 -0.10 -8.62 2.60
CA ALA A 98 0.98 -7.69 2.29
C ALA A 98 2.19 -7.92 3.18
N THR A 99 3.37 -7.57 2.66
CA THR A 99 4.63 -7.65 3.38
C THR A 99 5.39 -6.34 3.23
N ILE A 100 5.81 -5.75 4.35
CA ILE A 100 6.67 -4.57 4.39
C ILE A 100 8.11 -5.04 4.62
N CYS A 101 9.03 -4.62 3.76
CA CYS A 101 10.46 -4.91 3.88
C CYS A 101 11.16 -3.65 4.37
N ALA A 102 11.59 -3.65 5.63
CA ALA A 102 12.26 -2.51 6.27
C ALA A 102 13.26 -3.02 7.32
N GLU A 103 14.43 -2.44 7.32
CA GLU A 103 15.41 -2.75 8.39
C GLU A 103 15.03 -2.04 9.69
N ARG A 104 14.71 -0.77 9.61
CA ARG A 104 14.18 0.08 10.68
C ARG A 104 13.17 1.08 10.13
N PRO A 105 12.20 1.56 10.94
CA PRO A 105 11.92 1.17 12.32
C PRO A 105 11.28 -0.21 12.42
N LYS A 106 11.03 -0.70 13.65
CA LYS A 106 10.23 -1.92 13.85
C LYS A 106 8.78 -1.65 13.46
N ILE A 107 8.26 -2.46 12.57
CA ILE A 107 6.92 -2.28 11.99
C ILE A 107 5.85 -3.01 12.80
N ASN A 108 6.16 -4.18 13.37
CA ASN A 108 5.18 -5.03 14.04
C ASN A 108 4.28 -4.30 15.05
N PRO A 109 4.77 -3.39 15.90
CA PRO A 109 3.90 -2.68 16.86
C PRO A 109 2.83 -1.83 16.20
N HIS A 110 3.00 -1.46 14.94
CA HIS A 110 2.09 -0.57 14.21
C HIS A 110 1.07 -1.32 13.34
N ILE A 111 1.25 -2.63 13.14
CA ILE A 111 0.40 -3.43 12.25
C ILE A 111 -1.07 -3.40 12.65
N PRO A 112 -1.46 -3.56 13.93
CA PRO A 112 -2.87 -3.47 14.30
C PRO A 112 -3.53 -2.15 13.89
N ALA A 113 -2.83 -1.02 14.08
CA ALA A 113 -3.33 0.30 13.68
C ALA A 113 -3.45 0.42 12.16
N MET A 114 -2.51 -0.15 11.41
CA MET A 114 -2.59 -0.19 9.94
C MET A 114 -3.81 -0.95 9.47
N ILE A 115 -4.07 -2.13 10.01
CA ILE A 115 -5.24 -2.94 9.66
C ILE A 115 -6.53 -2.18 9.96
N SER A 116 -6.63 -1.58 11.15
CA SER A 116 -7.80 -0.77 11.54
C SER A 116 -8.02 0.42 10.62
N CYS A 117 -6.96 1.00 10.07
CA CYS A 117 -7.02 2.11 9.12
C CYS A 117 -7.45 1.64 7.72
N LEU A 118 -6.85 0.55 7.23
CA LEU A 118 -6.98 0.14 5.83
C LEU A 118 -8.28 -0.63 5.53
N ALA A 119 -8.74 -1.49 6.43
CA ALA A 119 -9.90 -2.34 6.20
C ALA A 119 -11.17 -1.53 5.84
N PRO A 120 -11.53 -0.47 6.59
CA PRO A 120 -12.70 0.35 6.23
C PRO A 120 -12.58 1.04 4.86
N LEU A 121 -11.36 1.44 4.46
CA LEU A 121 -11.14 2.10 3.17
C LEU A 121 -11.41 1.16 1.99
N MET A 122 -11.28 -0.14 2.22
CA MET A 122 -11.52 -1.19 1.22
C MET A 122 -12.89 -1.86 1.36
N ASN A 123 -13.70 -1.46 2.34
CA ASN A 123 -15.01 -2.05 2.66
C ASN A 123 -14.92 -3.55 2.93
N ILE A 124 -13.89 -3.98 3.67
CA ILE A 124 -13.69 -5.37 4.11
C ILE A 124 -13.47 -5.43 5.62
N ASP A 125 -13.60 -6.61 6.19
CA ASP A 125 -13.36 -6.82 7.61
C ASP A 125 -11.86 -6.83 7.93
N ALA A 126 -11.53 -6.50 9.17
CA ALA A 126 -10.13 -6.48 9.61
C ALA A 126 -9.44 -7.84 9.44
N GLU A 127 -10.17 -8.93 9.60
CA GLU A 127 -9.65 -10.29 9.44
C GLU A 127 -9.29 -10.65 7.99
N ASP A 128 -9.76 -9.86 7.02
CA ASP A 128 -9.43 -10.03 5.61
C ASP A 128 -8.18 -9.24 5.19
N VAL A 129 -7.52 -8.56 6.13
CA VAL A 129 -6.28 -7.81 5.89
C VAL A 129 -5.15 -8.43 6.69
N SER A 130 -4.17 -9.00 6.00
CA SER A 130 -2.95 -9.52 6.62
C SER A 130 -1.76 -8.61 6.25
N ILE A 131 -1.01 -8.18 7.25
CA ILE A 131 0.22 -7.39 7.08
C ILE A 131 1.33 -8.05 7.88
N LYS A 132 2.45 -8.32 7.22
CA LYS A 132 3.67 -8.87 7.81
C LYS A 132 4.81 -7.90 7.57
N ALA A 133 5.82 -7.96 8.41
CA ALA A 133 7.03 -7.18 8.23
C ALA A 133 8.26 -8.09 8.30
N THR A 134 9.26 -7.76 7.49
CA THR A 134 10.54 -8.47 7.48
C THR A 134 11.68 -7.49 7.26
N THR A 135 12.85 -7.86 7.76
CA THR A 135 14.11 -7.23 7.34
C THR A 135 14.65 -7.96 6.11
N THR A 136 15.75 -7.47 5.56
CA THR A 136 16.51 -8.19 4.51
C THR A 136 17.86 -8.68 5.04
N GLU A 137 17.96 -8.92 6.34
CA GLU A 137 19.19 -9.40 6.99
C GLU A 137 20.41 -8.54 6.65
N ARG A 138 20.20 -7.20 6.65
CA ARG A 138 21.19 -6.18 6.32
C ARG A 138 21.71 -6.25 4.88
N LEU A 139 20.99 -6.92 3.99
CA LEU A 139 21.36 -7.03 2.57
C LEU A 139 20.62 -5.99 1.73
N GLY A 140 21.31 -5.48 0.72
CA GLY A 140 20.77 -4.58 -0.28
C GLY A 140 20.38 -3.21 0.26
N PHE A 141 19.58 -2.47 -0.51
CA PHE A 141 19.18 -1.12 -0.15
C PHE A 141 18.29 -1.07 1.11
N THR A 142 17.46 -2.08 1.31
CA THR A 142 16.65 -2.21 2.52
C THR A 142 17.56 -2.40 3.73
N GLY A 143 18.53 -3.30 3.63
CA GLY A 143 19.47 -3.61 4.70
C GLY A 143 20.39 -2.44 5.05
N ARG A 144 20.68 -1.55 4.10
CA ARG A 144 21.44 -0.32 4.32
C ARG A 144 20.56 0.86 4.73
N GLU A 145 19.26 0.63 4.97
CA GLU A 145 18.31 1.66 5.38
C GLU A 145 18.18 2.82 4.38
N GLU A 146 18.37 2.51 3.10
CA GLU A 146 18.22 3.49 2.01
C GLU A 146 16.77 3.64 1.54
N GLY A 147 15.94 2.65 1.80
CA GLY A 147 14.55 2.63 1.38
C GLY A 147 13.74 1.57 2.09
N ILE A 148 12.42 1.65 1.87
CA ILE A 148 11.45 0.65 2.31
C ILE A 148 10.69 0.19 1.08
N SER A 149 10.44 -1.11 0.97
CA SER A 149 9.61 -1.68 -0.08
C SER A 149 8.42 -2.43 0.53
N ALA A 150 7.40 -2.63 -0.28
CA ALA A 150 6.24 -3.42 0.10
C ALA A 150 5.74 -4.25 -1.07
N TYR A 151 5.26 -5.44 -0.74
CA TYR A 151 4.56 -6.35 -1.65
C TYR A 151 3.13 -6.48 -1.16
N ALA A 152 2.20 -6.59 -2.06
CA ALA A 152 0.81 -6.89 -1.73
C ALA A 152 0.24 -7.88 -2.72
N VAL A 153 -0.60 -8.78 -2.22
CA VAL A 153 -1.43 -9.67 -3.04
C VAL A 153 -2.88 -9.39 -2.67
N ALA A 154 -3.72 -9.24 -3.69
CA ALA A 154 -5.14 -9.00 -3.53
C ALA A 154 -5.92 -10.11 -4.24
N LEU A 155 -6.96 -10.60 -3.58
CA LEU A 155 -7.98 -11.42 -4.21
C LEU A 155 -9.24 -10.58 -4.35
N ILE A 156 -9.78 -10.53 -5.56
CA ILE A 156 -11.04 -9.86 -5.85
C ILE A 156 -12.03 -10.82 -6.49
N GLN A 157 -13.31 -10.55 -6.32
CA GLN A 157 -14.36 -11.42 -6.81
C GLN A 157 -15.54 -10.61 -7.32
N LYS A 158 -16.32 -11.21 -8.23
CA LYS A 158 -17.62 -10.70 -8.59
C LYS A 158 -18.61 -11.83 -8.82
N GLN A 159 -19.83 -11.56 -8.46
CA GLN A 159 -20.93 -12.45 -8.74
C GLN A 159 -21.18 -12.51 -10.24
N GLY A 160 -21.50 -13.69 -10.69
CA GLY A 160 -21.82 -13.91 -12.12
C GLY A 160 -23.17 -13.32 -12.48
#